data_874563303f1cf8d6a5cc07ba57085bd1
#
_entry.id   874563303f1cf8d6a5cc07ba57085bd1
#
_cell.length_a   1.000
_cell.length_b   1.000
_cell.length_c   1.000
_cell.angle_alpha   90.00
_cell.angle_beta   90.00
_cell.angle_gamma   90.00
#
_symmetry.space_group_name_H-M   'P 1'
#
loop_
_entity.id
_entity.type
_entity.pdbx_description
1 polymer ?
#
loop_
_entity_poly.entity_id
_entity_poly.type
_entity_poly.pdbx_seq_one_letter_code
_entity_poly.pdbx_strand_id
1 'polypeptide(L)'
;MRHLSHRLIALAAVAAALGRPATTTAQQLRTTSTVPAVTPSADIDPEAISALEAMGNYLRTLKAFQVKAQITTEEVLVDGQKVQLASEANLVAEKPDKLRLEVTSAKQHRLFFYDGKNFTLVAPRSNYYATAPAPATIPELANTLEDKYGIDLPFVDFFRWGTAGADIAAIKGATDIGPSVIDGVTVEQYTFRQDGFDWQIWIQDGDFPLPRKIVITTLTDEARPQYEATYNWNLAPSIDDASFAYIPGKDQKKIKFADVSLKGKSVKSEDKNK
;
A
#
# COMPACT_ATOMS: atom_id res chain seq x y z
N MET A 1 5.31 4.97 -20.07
CA MET A 1 4.26 5.63 -19.28
C MET A 1 3.12 4.64 -19.03
N ARG A 2 3.32 3.61 -18.20
CA ARG A 2 2.29 2.55 -18.00
C ARG A 2 2.39 1.85 -16.65
N HIS A 3 2.80 2.49 -15.53
CA HIS A 3 3.01 1.77 -14.27
C HIS A 3 2.69 2.52 -12.98
N LEU A 4 1.99 3.67 -13.01
CA LEU A 4 1.73 4.41 -11.75
C LEU A 4 0.33 4.23 -11.15
N SER A 5 -0.64 3.70 -11.90
CA SER A 5 -2.04 3.63 -11.45
C SER A 5 -2.36 2.50 -10.45
N HIS A 6 -1.42 1.63 -10.12
CA HIS A 6 -1.66 0.46 -9.25
C HIS A 6 -0.92 0.52 -7.91
N ARG A 7 -0.26 1.63 -7.59
CA ARG A 7 0.72 1.68 -6.49
C ARG A 7 0.16 1.89 -5.08
N LEU A 8 -1.11 2.24 -4.94
CA LEU A 8 -1.74 2.42 -3.62
C LEU A 8 -2.44 1.15 -3.07
N ILE A 9 -2.52 0.07 -3.84
CA ILE A 9 -3.35 -1.11 -3.52
C ILE A 9 -2.54 -2.38 -3.22
N ALA A 10 -1.26 -2.28 -2.95
CA ALA A 10 -0.41 -3.46 -2.84
C ALA A 10 -0.34 -4.06 -1.44
N LEU A 11 -1.45 -4.53 -0.90
CA LEU A 11 -1.45 -5.48 0.23
C LEU A 11 -2.40 -6.68 0.04
N ALA A 12 -2.90 -6.92 -1.16
CA ALA A 12 -3.81 -8.02 -1.39
C ALA A 12 -3.26 -9.02 -2.42
N ALA A 13 -3.19 -10.26 -1.98
CA ALA A 13 -3.27 -11.48 -2.77
C ALA A 13 -2.06 -11.94 -3.58
N VAL A 14 -1.28 -12.82 -2.97
CA VAL A 14 -0.81 -14.00 -3.68
C VAL A 14 -1.87 -15.08 -3.48
N ALA A 15 -2.84 -15.16 -4.40
CA ALA A 15 -3.75 -16.28 -4.54
C ALA A 15 -3.52 -16.93 -5.92
N ALA A 16 -3.27 -18.23 -5.90
CA ALA A 16 -3.02 -19.08 -7.06
C ALA A 16 -4.24 -19.15 -7.97
N ALA A 17 -4.04 -18.92 -9.26
CA ALA A 17 -5.01 -19.18 -10.30
C ALA A 17 -5.14 -20.68 -10.58
N LEU A 18 -6.34 -21.23 -10.49
CA LEU A 18 -6.73 -22.47 -11.17
C LEU A 18 -8.23 -22.43 -11.52
N GLY A 19 -8.53 -22.53 -12.81
CA GLY A 19 -9.76 -23.20 -13.30
C GLY A 19 -10.89 -22.31 -13.78
N ARG A 20 -11.00 -22.13 -15.12
CA ARG A 20 -12.28 -21.86 -15.81
C ARG A 20 -13.17 -23.10 -15.81
N PRO A 21 -14.54 -22.96 -15.78
CA PRO A 21 -15.28 -23.15 -17.02
C PRO A 21 -16.57 -22.30 -17.21
N ALA A 22 -16.81 -22.06 -18.50
CA ALA A 22 -18.09 -22.12 -19.24
C ALA A 22 -19.34 -21.29 -18.86
N THR A 23 -19.68 -20.47 -19.82
CA THR A 23 -20.87 -19.67 -20.12
C THR A 23 -22.22 -20.38 -19.97
N THR A 24 -23.21 -19.67 -19.39
CA THR A 24 -24.61 -19.88 -19.70
C THR A 24 -25.31 -18.53 -19.88
N THR A 25 -25.84 -18.31 -21.07
CA THR A 25 -26.56 -17.13 -21.53
C THR A 25 -27.97 -17.11 -20.95
N ALA A 26 -28.29 -16.11 -20.13
CA ALA A 26 -29.66 -15.77 -19.79
C ALA A 26 -30.00 -14.38 -20.34
N GLN A 27 -30.91 -14.33 -21.28
CA GLN A 27 -31.43 -13.15 -21.93
C GLN A 27 -32.50 -12.51 -21.02
N GLN A 28 -32.19 -11.33 -20.43
CA GLN A 28 -33.17 -10.52 -19.68
C GLN A 28 -33.54 -9.28 -20.48
N LEU A 29 -34.85 -9.09 -20.68
CA LEU A 29 -35.47 -7.90 -21.27
C LEU A 29 -35.07 -6.65 -20.47
N ARG A 30 -34.40 -5.72 -21.15
CA ARG A 30 -34.12 -4.40 -20.62
C ARG A 30 -35.27 -3.45 -20.96
N THR A 31 -35.97 -2.98 -19.94
CA THR A 31 -36.71 -1.73 -20.00
C THR A 31 -35.72 -0.58 -19.80
N THR A 32 -35.49 0.18 -20.87
CA THR A 32 -34.63 1.38 -20.85
C THR A 32 -35.36 2.52 -20.18
N SER A 33 -35.10 2.75 -18.90
CA SER A 33 -35.40 4.04 -18.26
C SER A 33 -34.18 4.93 -18.44
N THR A 34 -34.28 5.88 -19.36
CA THR A 34 -33.25 6.90 -19.62
C THR A 34 -33.30 7.93 -18.51
N VAL A 35 -32.59 7.71 -17.41
CA VAL A 35 -32.20 8.77 -16.49
C VAL A 35 -31.00 9.48 -17.15
N PRO A 36 -31.04 10.82 -17.36
CA PRO A 36 -29.87 11.51 -17.87
C PRO A 36 -28.71 11.28 -16.93
N ALA A 37 -27.64 10.69 -17.44
CA ALA A 37 -26.38 10.60 -16.71
C ALA A 37 -25.87 12.02 -16.48
N VAL A 38 -26.06 12.54 -15.29
CA VAL A 38 -25.28 13.67 -14.78
C VAL A 38 -23.87 13.13 -14.68
N THR A 39 -23.03 13.48 -15.65
CA THR A 39 -21.58 13.28 -15.53
C THR A 39 -21.13 14.25 -14.43
N PRO A 40 -20.74 13.83 -13.23
CA PRO A 40 -20.14 14.75 -12.29
C PRO A 40 -18.80 15.14 -12.92
N SER A 41 -18.66 16.40 -13.29
CA SER A 41 -17.35 17.03 -13.34
C SER A 41 -16.83 16.89 -11.91
N ALA A 42 -15.85 16.02 -11.69
CA ALA A 42 -15.24 15.92 -10.39
C ALA A 42 -14.41 17.20 -10.21
N ASP A 43 -14.97 18.19 -9.53
CA ASP A 43 -14.24 19.37 -9.15
C ASP A 43 -13.11 18.97 -8.21
N ILE A 44 -11.93 19.53 -8.45
CA ILE A 44 -10.79 19.35 -7.56
C ILE A 44 -10.81 20.50 -6.57
N ASP A 45 -11.16 20.20 -5.33
CA ASP A 45 -11.11 21.14 -4.23
C ASP A 45 -9.64 21.49 -3.92
N PRO A 46 -9.22 22.76 -4.06
CA PRO A 46 -7.84 23.13 -3.80
C PRO A 46 -7.46 23.00 -2.32
N GLU A 47 -8.39 23.05 -1.38
CA GLU A 47 -8.13 22.86 0.05
C GLU A 47 -7.74 21.41 0.33
N ALA A 48 -8.41 20.44 -0.30
CA ALA A 48 -8.06 19.02 -0.19
C ALA A 48 -6.65 18.72 -0.74
N ILE A 49 -6.25 19.34 -1.86
CA ILE A 49 -4.89 19.21 -2.40
C ILE A 49 -3.87 19.86 -1.47
N SER A 50 -4.17 21.07 -0.97
CA SER A 50 -3.27 21.77 -0.03
C SER A 50 -3.05 20.97 1.26
N ALA A 51 -4.08 20.28 1.76
CA ALA A 51 -3.96 19.42 2.94
C ALA A 51 -3.03 18.21 2.68
N LEU A 52 -3.12 17.57 1.50
CA LEU A 52 -2.17 16.52 1.12
C LEU A 52 -0.74 17.01 1.02
N GLU A 53 -0.54 18.20 0.44
CA GLU A 53 0.78 18.81 0.34
C GLU A 53 1.35 19.16 1.72
N ALA A 54 0.53 19.74 2.60
CA ALA A 54 0.92 20.05 3.98
C ALA A 54 1.32 18.78 4.75
N MET A 55 0.50 17.72 4.67
CA MET A 55 0.80 16.41 5.25
C MET A 55 2.10 15.84 4.70
N GLY A 56 2.27 15.84 3.38
CA GLY A 56 3.46 15.32 2.72
C GLY A 56 4.72 16.10 3.12
N ASN A 57 4.64 17.43 3.17
CA ASN A 57 5.74 18.29 3.61
C ASN A 57 6.10 17.99 5.08
N TYR A 58 5.13 17.82 5.96
CA TYR A 58 5.37 17.47 7.35
C TYR A 58 6.05 16.09 7.46
N LEU A 59 5.54 15.06 6.79
CA LEU A 59 6.14 13.73 6.78
C LEU A 59 7.60 13.75 6.31
N ARG A 60 7.96 14.66 5.41
CA ARG A 60 9.37 14.84 4.98
C ARG A 60 10.27 15.38 6.08
N THR A 61 9.77 16.18 7.01
CA THR A 61 10.57 16.71 8.12
C THR A 61 10.93 15.65 9.16
N LEU A 62 10.15 14.59 9.26
CA LEU A 62 10.38 13.51 10.22
C LEU A 62 11.67 12.78 9.90
N LYS A 63 12.59 12.70 10.85
CA LYS A 63 13.84 11.95 10.74
C LYS A 63 13.64 10.50 11.16
N ALA A 64 12.92 10.29 12.26
CA ALA A 64 12.61 8.99 12.80
C ALA A 64 11.17 8.98 13.32
N PHE A 65 10.47 7.85 13.20
CA PHE A 65 9.12 7.68 13.71
C PHE A 65 8.76 6.21 13.84
N GLN A 66 7.73 5.95 14.63
CA GLN A 66 7.06 4.65 14.68
C GLN A 66 5.58 4.84 14.35
N VAL A 67 5.03 3.90 13.58
CA VAL A 67 3.60 3.82 13.28
C VAL A 67 3.10 2.43 13.60
N LYS A 68 2.07 2.36 14.46
CA LYS A 68 1.27 1.15 14.64
C LYS A 68 0.00 1.29 13.84
N ALA A 69 -0.35 0.29 13.06
CA ALA A 69 -1.55 0.30 12.23
C ALA A 69 -2.45 -0.90 12.52
N GLN A 70 -3.75 -0.63 12.60
CA GLN A 70 -4.81 -1.63 12.48
C GLN A 70 -5.32 -1.60 11.05
N ILE A 71 -5.32 -2.76 10.40
CA ILE A 71 -5.61 -2.87 8.98
C ILE A 71 -6.76 -3.86 8.78
N THR A 72 -7.72 -3.46 7.96
CA THR A 72 -8.79 -4.32 7.45
C THR A 72 -8.71 -4.36 5.93
N THR A 73 -8.67 -5.55 5.35
CA THR A 73 -8.70 -5.76 3.90
C THR A 73 -9.92 -6.60 3.55
N GLU A 74 -10.70 -6.17 2.57
CA GLU A 74 -11.77 -6.98 2.02
C GLU A 74 -11.23 -7.86 0.87
N GLU A 75 -11.53 -9.14 0.92
CA GLU A 75 -11.33 -10.09 -0.18
C GLU A 75 -12.67 -10.53 -0.74
N VAL A 76 -12.76 -10.67 -2.05
CA VAL A 76 -13.94 -11.17 -2.76
C VAL A 76 -13.75 -12.66 -3.05
N LEU A 77 -14.62 -13.50 -2.50
CA LEU A 77 -14.60 -14.93 -2.74
C LEU A 77 -15.15 -15.26 -4.14
N VAL A 78 -14.92 -16.48 -4.61
CA VAL A 78 -15.32 -16.93 -5.96
C VAL A 78 -16.83 -16.80 -6.20
N ASP A 79 -17.63 -16.89 -5.16
CA ASP A 79 -19.10 -16.74 -5.18
C ASP A 79 -19.55 -15.26 -5.08
N GLY A 80 -18.61 -14.30 -5.00
CA GLY A 80 -18.89 -12.88 -4.88
C GLY A 80 -19.07 -12.39 -3.44
N GLN A 81 -19.02 -13.28 -2.42
CA GLN A 81 -19.10 -12.86 -1.03
C GLN A 81 -17.83 -12.08 -0.63
N LYS A 82 -18.01 -10.93 0.04
CA LYS A 82 -16.89 -10.18 0.63
C LYS A 82 -16.62 -10.67 2.05
N VAL A 83 -15.35 -10.88 2.36
CA VAL A 83 -14.86 -11.21 3.69
C VAL A 83 -13.83 -10.18 4.15
N GLN A 84 -13.85 -9.83 5.42
CA GLN A 84 -12.88 -8.91 6.01
C GLN A 84 -11.76 -9.69 6.71
N LEU A 85 -10.53 -9.33 6.39
CA LEU A 85 -9.32 -9.88 6.99
C LEU A 85 -8.61 -8.79 7.79
N ALA A 86 -8.43 -9.04 9.09
CA ALA A 86 -7.72 -8.13 9.97
C ALA A 86 -6.22 -8.45 10.00
N SER A 87 -5.42 -7.41 10.06
CA SER A 87 -3.97 -7.48 10.32
C SER A 87 -3.50 -6.27 11.11
N GLU A 88 -2.37 -6.43 11.75
CA GLU A 88 -1.68 -5.37 12.49
C GLU A 88 -0.31 -5.14 11.88
N ALA A 89 0.14 -3.91 11.91
CA ALA A 89 1.49 -3.58 11.50
C ALA A 89 2.18 -2.65 12.49
N ASN A 90 3.49 -2.80 12.61
CA ASN A 90 4.35 -1.94 13.41
C ASN A 90 5.58 -1.57 12.58
N LEU A 91 5.60 -0.32 12.12
CA LEU A 91 6.69 0.28 11.37
C LEU A 91 7.53 1.13 12.29
N VAL A 92 8.84 0.91 12.31
CA VAL A 92 9.85 1.82 12.87
C VAL A 92 10.77 2.21 11.73
N ALA A 93 10.97 3.50 11.54
CA ALA A 93 11.83 4.02 10.48
C ALA A 93 12.75 5.11 11.00
N GLU A 94 13.99 5.12 10.50
CA GLU A 94 14.95 6.20 10.59
C GLU A 94 15.44 6.50 9.19
N LYS A 95 15.06 7.68 8.69
CA LYS A 95 15.42 8.08 7.33
C LYS A 95 16.91 8.45 7.24
N PRO A 96 17.57 8.21 6.11
CA PRO A 96 16.93 7.80 4.82
C PRO A 96 16.85 6.30 4.58
N ASP A 97 17.51 5.46 5.40
CA ASP A 97 17.94 4.13 5.00
C ASP A 97 17.74 3.02 6.05
N LYS A 98 16.98 3.28 7.12
CA LYS A 98 16.71 2.26 8.12
C LYS A 98 15.21 2.05 8.31
N LEU A 99 14.79 0.80 8.28
CA LEU A 99 13.39 0.42 8.44
C LEU A 99 13.28 -0.96 9.09
N ARG A 100 12.38 -1.07 10.05
CA ARG A 100 11.84 -2.33 10.55
C ARG A 100 10.34 -2.30 10.46
N LEU A 101 9.75 -3.28 9.80
CA LEU A 101 8.32 -3.42 9.70
C LEU A 101 7.93 -4.84 10.08
N GLU A 102 6.96 -4.97 10.94
CA GLU A 102 6.31 -6.22 11.30
C GLU A 102 4.85 -6.17 10.87
N VAL A 103 4.39 -7.20 10.15
CA VAL A 103 2.99 -7.36 9.74
C VAL A 103 2.49 -8.71 10.23
N THR A 104 1.43 -8.69 11.01
CA THR A 104 0.85 -9.88 11.62
C THR A 104 -0.63 -9.99 11.33
N SER A 105 -1.08 -11.17 10.93
CA SER A 105 -2.48 -11.54 10.77
C SER A 105 -2.72 -12.97 11.21
N ALA A 106 -3.97 -13.43 11.19
CA ALA A 106 -4.28 -14.85 11.45
C ALA A 106 -3.54 -15.79 10.47
N LYS A 107 -3.34 -15.38 9.21
CA LYS A 107 -2.75 -16.21 8.15
C LYS A 107 -1.24 -16.03 7.98
N GLN A 108 -0.69 -14.87 8.32
CA GLN A 108 0.73 -14.56 8.05
C GLN A 108 1.38 -13.76 9.17
N HIS A 109 2.69 -13.94 9.28
CA HIS A 109 3.57 -13.12 10.09
C HIS A 109 4.83 -12.84 9.24
N ARG A 110 5.14 -11.58 9.00
CA ARG A 110 6.28 -11.14 8.20
C ARG A 110 7.02 -10.02 8.90
N LEU A 111 8.35 -10.08 8.84
CA LEU A 111 9.20 -9.00 9.30
C LEU A 111 10.11 -8.56 8.14
N PHE A 112 10.25 -7.27 8.03
CA PHE A 112 11.12 -6.60 7.07
C PHE A 112 12.17 -5.83 7.86
N PHE A 113 13.43 -6.03 7.52
CA PHE A 113 14.56 -5.32 8.11
C PHE A 113 15.37 -4.68 6.99
N TYR A 114 15.73 -3.44 7.20
CA TYR A 114 16.62 -2.69 6.30
C TYR A 114 17.57 -1.85 7.13
N ASP A 115 18.88 -2.11 6.98
CA ASP A 115 19.97 -1.55 7.78
C ASP A 115 20.83 -0.53 7.00
N GLY A 116 20.33 -0.05 5.84
CA GLY A 116 21.06 0.85 4.94
C GLY A 116 21.99 0.12 3.95
N LYS A 117 22.21 -1.18 4.10
CA LYS A 117 23.06 -2.00 3.23
C LYS A 117 22.36 -3.23 2.70
N ASN A 118 21.58 -3.86 3.55
CA ASN A 118 20.86 -5.10 3.25
C ASN A 118 19.39 -4.96 3.60
N PHE A 119 18.58 -5.63 2.80
CA PHE A 119 17.17 -5.87 3.10
C PHE A 119 16.98 -7.34 3.44
N THR A 120 16.27 -7.62 4.53
CA THR A 120 15.92 -8.98 4.95
C THR A 120 14.43 -9.11 5.15
N LEU A 121 13.82 -10.08 4.48
CA LEU A 121 12.44 -10.52 4.71
C LEU A 121 12.46 -11.83 5.49
N VAL A 122 11.71 -11.87 6.58
CA VAL A 122 11.60 -13.03 7.45
C VAL A 122 10.15 -13.50 7.47
N ALA A 123 9.95 -14.81 7.37
CA ALA A 123 8.68 -15.50 7.52
C ALA A 123 8.75 -16.47 8.72
N PRO A 124 8.51 -16.00 9.97
CA PRO A 124 8.72 -16.79 11.17
C PRO A 124 7.93 -18.09 11.20
N ARG A 125 6.68 -18.07 10.74
CA ARG A 125 5.82 -19.27 10.71
C ARG A 125 6.35 -20.39 9.82
N SER A 126 7.09 -20.02 8.77
CA SER A 126 7.70 -20.98 7.84
C SER A 126 9.16 -21.26 8.18
N ASN A 127 9.72 -20.54 9.14
CA ASN A 127 11.12 -20.59 9.57
C ASN A 127 12.13 -20.28 8.45
N TYR A 128 11.73 -19.39 7.50
CA TYR A 128 12.57 -18.93 6.39
C TYR A 128 12.90 -17.45 6.48
N TYR A 129 14.05 -17.09 5.92
CA TYR A 129 14.42 -15.69 5.67
C TYR A 129 15.17 -15.56 4.34
N ALA A 130 15.10 -14.37 3.75
CA ALA A 130 15.87 -14.02 2.56
C ALA A 130 16.53 -12.66 2.77
N THR A 131 17.78 -12.52 2.37
CA THR A 131 18.55 -11.27 2.46
C THR A 131 19.13 -10.94 1.09
N ALA A 132 19.05 -9.68 0.70
CA ALA A 132 19.67 -9.13 -0.50
C ALA A 132 20.32 -7.77 -0.21
N PRO A 133 21.34 -7.36 -0.98
CA PRO A 133 21.83 -5.98 -0.97
C PRO A 133 20.69 -5.00 -1.28
N ALA A 134 20.68 -3.88 -0.60
CA ALA A 134 19.68 -2.84 -0.73
C ALA A 134 20.30 -1.53 -1.26
N PRO A 135 19.52 -0.69 -1.96
CA PRO A 135 19.93 0.67 -2.33
C PRO A 135 20.02 1.59 -1.11
N ALA A 136 20.40 2.86 -1.34
CA ALA A 136 20.75 3.80 -0.27
C ALA A 136 19.55 4.44 0.44
N THR A 137 18.32 4.30 -0.07
CA THR A 137 17.13 4.96 0.51
C THR A 137 15.92 4.03 0.53
N ILE A 138 14.99 4.29 1.47
CA ILE A 138 13.75 3.53 1.59
C ILE A 138 12.89 3.60 0.31
N PRO A 139 12.70 4.76 -0.37
CA PRO A 139 11.97 4.80 -1.64
C PRO A 139 12.63 3.98 -2.76
N GLU A 140 13.95 4.01 -2.87
CA GLU A 140 14.68 3.19 -3.85
C GLU A 140 14.58 1.69 -3.53
N LEU A 141 14.64 1.33 -2.24
CA LEU A 141 14.40 -0.04 -1.80
C LEU A 141 13.01 -0.52 -2.23
N ALA A 142 11.96 0.28 -1.99
CA ALA A 142 10.61 -0.08 -2.37
C ALA A 142 10.47 -0.32 -3.88
N ASN A 143 11.06 0.55 -4.71
CA ASN A 143 11.07 0.35 -6.16
C ASN A 143 11.83 -0.94 -6.55
N THR A 144 12.99 -1.19 -5.92
CA THR A 144 13.78 -2.41 -6.17
C THR A 144 13.01 -3.68 -5.79
N LEU A 145 12.30 -3.66 -4.66
CA LEU A 145 11.50 -4.79 -4.20
C LEU A 145 10.35 -5.09 -5.16
N GLU A 146 9.65 -4.06 -5.62
CA GLU A 146 8.56 -4.16 -6.57
C GLU A 146 9.06 -4.66 -7.95
N ASP A 147 10.04 -3.97 -8.54
CA ASP A 147 10.47 -4.21 -9.92
C ASP A 147 11.23 -5.54 -10.07
N LYS A 148 12.05 -5.89 -9.09
CA LYS A 148 12.94 -7.05 -9.18
C LYS A 148 12.36 -8.31 -8.54
N TYR A 149 11.63 -8.15 -7.44
CA TYR A 149 11.18 -9.29 -6.64
C TYR A 149 9.66 -9.43 -6.60
N GLY A 150 8.90 -8.45 -7.12
CA GLY A 150 7.44 -8.43 -7.05
C GLY A 150 6.93 -8.36 -5.60
N ILE A 151 7.69 -7.67 -4.74
CA ILE A 151 7.36 -7.48 -3.33
C ILE A 151 6.96 -6.04 -3.10
N ASP A 152 5.75 -5.84 -2.62
CA ASP A 152 5.27 -4.54 -2.19
C ASP A 152 5.70 -4.29 -0.74
N LEU A 153 6.34 -3.15 -0.49
CA LEU A 153 6.70 -2.71 0.86
C LEU A 153 5.53 -1.91 1.45
N PRO A 154 4.86 -2.41 2.50
CA PRO A 154 3.78 -1.68 3.13
C PRO A 154 4.23 -0.31 3.66
N PHE A 155 3.31 0.67 3.67
CA PHE A 155 3.53 2.04 4.16
C PHE A 155 4.63 2.84 3.43
N VAL A 156 5.07 2.39 2.26
CA VAL A 156 6.05 3.12 1.45
C VAL A 156 5.58 4.55 1.12
N ASP A 157 4.27 4.76 1.08
CA ASP A 157 3.67 6.06 0.77
C ASP A 157 4.02 7.13 1.81
N PHE A 158 4.28 6.77 3.08
CA PHE A 158 4.78 7.72 4.08
C PHE A 158 6.15 8.33 3.69
N PHE A 159 6.89 7.67 2.80
CA PHE A 159 8.18 8.15 2.29
C PHE A 159 8.06 8.80 0.91
N ARG A 160 6.92 8.63 0.23
CA ARG A 160 6.62 9.21 -1.09
C ARG A 160 5.84 10.53 -0.99
N TRP A 161 4.98 10.69 0.02
CA TRP A 161 4.22 11.93 0.24
C TRP A 161 5.15 13.14 0.33
N GLY A 162 4.75 14.24 -0.33
CA GLY A 162 5.54 15.46 -0.45
C GLY A 162 6.72 15.36 -1.42
N THR A 163 6.79 14.30 -2.24
CA THR A 163 7.75 14.11 -3.34
C THR A 163 7.00 13.88 -4.65
N ALA A 164 7.70 13.90 -5.78
CA ALA A 164 7.12 13.54 -7.08
C ALA A 164 6.56 12.09 -7.12
N GLY A 165 6.93 11.24 -6.16
CA GLY A 165 6.41 9.88 -6.05
C GLY A 165 4.99 9.78 -5.52
N ALA A 166 4.41 10.86 -4.98
CA ALA A 166 3.01 10.89 -4.51
C ALA A 166 1.98 10.95 -5.65
N ASP A 167 2.39 11.32 -6.87
CA ASP A 167 1.55 11.43 -8.08
C ASP A 167 0.21 12.18 -7.87
N ILE A 168 0.29 13.33 -7.20
CA ILE A 168 -0.88 14.21 -6.95
C ILE A 168 -1.56 14.60 -8.28
N ALA A 169 -0.79 14.69 -9.36
CA ALA A 169 -1.30 15.03 -10.69
C ALA A 169 -2.26 13.96 -11.27
N ALA A 170 -2.26 12.73 -10.74
CA ALA A 170 -3.21 11.69 -11.14
C ALA A 170 -4.58 11.81 -10.48
N ILE A 171 -4.76 12.73 -9.53
CA ILE A 171 -6.04 12.98 -8.86
C ILE A 171 -7.01 13.63 -9.85
N LYS A 172 -8.18 13.03 -10.01
CA LYS A 172 -9.25 13.46 -10.94
C LYS A 172 -10.44 14.09 -10.23
N GLY A 173 -10.52 13.94 -8.92
CA GLY A 173 -11.54 14.53 -8.07
C GLY A 173 -11.02 14.62 -6.66
N ALA A 174 -11.33 15.69 -5.96
CA ALA A 174 -10.94 15.92 -4.58
C ALA A 174 -12.05 16.73 -3.89
N THR A 175 -12.41 16.37 -2.66
CA THR A 175 -13.44 17.07 -1.89
C THR A 175 -13.04 17.08 -0.42
N ASP A 176 -13.18 18.23 0.21
CA ASP A 176 -13.18 18.35 1.67
C ASP A 176 -14.54 17.89 2.21
N ILE A 177 -14.52 16.93 3.12
CA ILE A 177 -15.73 16.37 3.75
C ILE A 177 -16.02 17.07 5.08
N GLY A 178 -14.98 17.61 5.73
CA GLY A 178 -15.08 18.31 7.00
C GLY A 178 -14.52 17.56 8.19
N PRO A 179 -14.67 18.15 9.40
CA PRO A 179 -14.05 17.68 10.61
C PRO A 179 -14.60 16.34 11.11
N SER A 180 -13.74 15.54 11.71
CA SER A 180 -14.05 14.24 12.31
C SER A 180 -13.14 13.97 13.51
N VAL A 181 -13.29 12.81 14.15
CA VAL A 181 -12.45 12.39 15.27
C VAL A 181 -12.02 10.92 15.05
N ILE A 182 -10.72 10.65 15.12
CA ILE A 182 -10.15 9.30 15.09
C ILE A 182 -9.35 9.07 16.37
N ASP A 183 -9.72 8.07 17.16
CA ASP A 183 -9.08 7.72 18.44
C ASP A 183 -8.86 8.92 19.37
N GLY A 184 -9.84 9.83 19.44
CA GLY A 184 -9.81 11.03 20.27
C GLY A 184 -8.99 12.19 19.70
N VAL A 185 -8.44 12.05 18.48
CA VAL A 185 -7.72 13.10 17.77
C VAL A 185 -8.63 13.78 16.76
N THR A 186 -8.71 15.12 16.79
CA THR A 186 -9.41 15.91 15.77
C THR A 186 -8.68 15.79 14.44
N VAL A 187 -9.42 15.52 13.38
CA VAL A 187 -8.93 15.31 12.02
C VAL A 187 -9.85 15.98 11.02
N GLU A 188 -9.33 16.33 9.86
CA GLU A 188 -10.11 16.72 8.68
C GLU A 188 -10.15 15.55 7.71
N GLN A 189 -11.33 15.25 7.18
CA GLN A 189 -11.56 14.14 6.24
C GLN A 189 -11.62 14.67 4.82
N TYR A 190 -10.87 14.00 3.94
CA TYR A 190 -10.84 14.29 2.51
C TYR A 190 -11.14 13.04 1.70
N THR A 191 -11.76 13.22 0.52
CA THR A 191 -11.95 12.13 -0.44
C THR A 191 -11.33 12.49 -1.78
N PHE A 192 -10.80 11.49 -2.46
CA PHE A 192 -10.09 11.63 -3.73
C PHE A 192 -10.49 10.54 -4.70
N ARG A 193 -10.44 10.86 -5.99
CA ARG A 193 -10.67 9.92 -7.08
C ARG A 193 -9.49 9.84 -7.99
N GLN A 194 -9.11 8.62 -8.35
CA GLN A 194 -8.09 8.31 -9.35
C GLN A 194 -8.56 7.15 -10.24
N ASP A 195 -7.82 6.87 -11.33
CA ASP A 195 -8.18 5.75 -12.20
C ASP A 195 -8.07 4.43 -11.44
N GLY A 196 -9.18 3.71 -11.39
CA GLY A 196 -9.27 2.38 -10.79
C GLY A 196 -9.57 2.35 -9.29
N PHE A 197 -9.56 3.48 -8.59
CA PHE A 197 -9.88 3.52 -7.16
C PHE A 197 -10.33 4.91 -6.68
N ASP A 198 -11.19 4.90 -5.66
CA ASP A 198 -11.48 6.06 -4.81
C ASP A 198 -10.78 5.86 -3.47
N TRP A 199 -10.38 6.95 -2.83
CA TRP A 199 -9.77 6.86 -1.51
C TRP A 199 -10.13 8.06 -0.62
N GLN A 200 -10.06 7.83 0.67
CA GLN A 200 -10.34 8.80 1.70
C GLN A 200 -9.17 8.83 2.68
N ILE A 201 -8.87 9.99 3.21
CA ILE A 201 -7.83 10.16 4.21
C ILE A 201 -8.31 11.10 5.31
N TRP A 202 -7.96 10.79 6.54
CA TRP A 202 -8.20 11.63 7.71
C TRP A 202 -6.86 12.15 8.18
N ILE A 203 -6.66 13.46 8.05
CA ILE A 203 -5.42 14.15 8.40
C ILE A 203 -5.62 14.86 9.72
N GLN A 204 -4.70 14.67 10.67
CA GLN A 204 -4.73 15.35 11.96
C GLN A 204 -4.70 16.85 11.77
N ASP A 205 -5.60 17.54 12.48
CA ASP A 205 -5.64 18.99 12.52
C ASP A 205 -4.49 19.59 13.35
N GLY A 206 -4.10 20.85 13.03
CA GLY A 206 -3.07 21.60 13.72
C GLY A 206 -1.64 21.41 13.19
N ASP A 207 -0.65 21.59 14.07
CA ASP A 207 0.78 21.71 13.72
C ASP A 207 1.40 20.38 13.21
N PHE A 208 0.74 19.25 13.42
CA PHE A 208 1.24 17.93 13.09
C PHE A 208 0.29 17.21 12.13
N PRO A 209 0.22 17.61 10.84
CA PRO A 209 -0.72 17.03 9.89
C PRO A 209 -0.32 15.61 9.49
N LEU A 210 -0.62 14.65 10.37
CA LEU A 210 -0.35 13.24 10.19
C LEU A 210 -1.58 12.50 9.67
N PRO A 211 -1.43 11.54 8.74
CA PRO A 211 -2.53 10.66 8.37
C PRO A 211 -2.90 9.78 9.57
N ARG A 212 -4.18 9.82 9.97
CA ARG A 212 -4.71 9.01 11.07
C ARG A 212 -5.49 7.80 10.58
N LYS A 213 -6.10 7.92 9.40
CA LYS A 213 -6.84 6.84 8.77
C LYS A 213 -6.79 7.00 7.26
N ILE A 214 -6.80 5.89 6.54
CA ILE A 214 -7.01 5.82 5.10
C ILE A 214 -8.02 4.73 4.77
N VAL A 215 -8.87 4.97 3.77
CA VAL A 215 -9.74 3.96 3.15
C VAL A 215 -9.53 4.03 1.65
N ILE A 216 -9.30 2.89 1.02
CA ILE A 216 -9.14 2.77 -0.44
C ILE A 216 -10.22 1.81 -0.94
N THR A 217 -10.98 2.24 -1.94
CA THR A 217 -12.04 1.44 -2.58
C THR A 217 -11.61 1.11 -4.01
N THR A 218 -11.45 -0.16 -4.32
CA THR A 218 -11.13 -0.65 -5.67
C THR A 218 -12.35 -0.50 -6.57
N LEU A 219 -12.23 0.15 -7.72
CA LEU A 219 -13.31 0.36 -8.68
C LEU A 219 -13.28 -0.63 -9.86
N THR A 220 -12.18 -1.35 -10.04
CA THR A 220 -11.99 -2.33 -11.12
C THR A 220 -12.65 -3.67 -10.83
N ASP A 221 -13.15 -3.87 -9.60
CA ASP A 221 -13.94 -5.02 -9.17
C ASP A 221 -15.38 -4.57 -8.88
N GLU A 222 -16.39 -5.30 -9.37
CA GLU A 222 -17.81 -4.97 -9.18
C GLU A 222 -18.22 -4.97 -7.69
N ALA A 223 -17.59 -5.83 -6.87
CA ALA A 223 -17.82 -5.91 -5.44
C ALA A 223 -17.20 -4.73 -4.67
N ARG A 224 -16.34 -3.94 -5.33
CA ARG A 224 -15.66 -2.76 -4.75
C ARG A 224 -15.03 -3.05 -3.39
N PRO A 225 -14.10 -3.99 -3.29
CA PRO A 225 -13.46 -4.30 -2.02
C PRO A 225 -12.66 -3.11 -1.50
N GLN A 226 -12.60 -3.01 -0.17
CA GLN A 226 -11.94 -1.93 0.53
C GLN A 226 -10.69 -2.41 1.27
N TYR A 227 -9.71 -1.52 1.33
CA TYR A 227 -8.61 -1.53 2.27
C TYR A 227 -8.81 -0.37 3.25
N GLU A 228 -8.70 -0.62 4.53
CA GLU A 228 -8.75 0.39 5.59
C GLU A 228 -7.52 0.24 6.48
N ALA A 229 -6.91 1.35 6.87
CA ALA A 229 -5.87 1.37 7.89
C ALA A 229 -6.03 2.59 8.81
N THR A 230 -5.96 2.35 10.12
CA THR A 230 -5.91 3.39 11.16
C THR A 230 -4.52 3.42 11.76
N TYR A 231 -3.95 4.62 11.95
CA TYR A 231 -2.56 4.84 12.31
C TYR A 231 -2.41 5.50 13.67
N ASN A 232 -1.57 4.91 14.52
CA ASN A 232 -1.11 5.50 15.76
C ASN A 232 0.38 5.85 15.65
N TRP A 233 0.71 7.14 15.81
CA TRP A 233 2.05 7.68 15.58
C TRP A 233 2.79 7.91 16.90
N ASN A 234 4.06 7.52 16.92
CA ASN A 234 5.05 7.92 17.92
C ASN A 234 6.19 8.64 17.18
N LEU A 235 6.33 9.94 17.41
CA LEU A 235 7.32 10.80 16.75
C LEU A 235 8.68 10.85 17.48
N ALA A 236 8.78 10.22 18.65
CA ALA A 236 10.00 10.11 19.42
C ALA A 236 10.24 8.67 19.89
N PRO A 237 10.32 7.70 18.95
CA PRO A 237 10.58 6.31 19.32
C PRO A 237 12.00 6.17 19.88
N SER A 238 12.15 5.32 20.89
CA SER A 238 13.49 4.89 21.32
C SER A 238 14.00 3.87 20.31
N ILE A 239 15.03 4.25 19.56
CA ILE A 239 15.59 3.44 18.47
C ILE A 239 17.02 3.05 18.83
N ASP A 240 17.34 1.77 18.61
CA ASP A 240 18.69 1.23 18.63
C ASP A 240 19.02 0.74 17.20
N ASP A 241 20.20 1.05 16.71
CA ASP A 241 20.70 0.62 15.40
C ASP A 241 20.60 -0.89 15.19
N ALA A 242 20.80 -1.68 16.23
CA ALA A 242 20.63 -3.12 16.22
C ALA A 242 19.20 -3.56 15.86
N SER A 243 18.20 -2.68 16.06
CA SER A 243 16.80 -2.97 15.75
C SER A 243 16.52 -3.14 14.26
N PHE A 244 17.38 -2.60 13.39
CA PHE A 244 17.23 -2.63 11.93
C PHE A 244 17.99 -3.78 11.26
N ALA A 245 18.87 -4.44 12.02
CA ALA A 245 19.63 -5.59 11.54
C ALA A 245 18.95 -6.91 11.96
N TYR A 246 18.93 -7.87 11.04
CA TYR A 246 18.38 -9.17 11.33
C TYR A 246 19.48 -10.18 11.66
N ILE A 247 19.36 -10.85 12.81
CA ILE A 247 20.23 -11.95 13.24
C ILE A 247 19.41 -13.23 13.16
N PRO A 248 19.75 -14.16 12.23
CA PRO A 248 19.02 -15.43 12.09
C PRO A 248 19.18 -16.31 13.32
N GLY A 249 18.07 -16.96 13.73
CA GLY A 249 18.11 -18.05 14.70
C GLY A 249 18.77 -19.30 14.13
N LYS A 250 19.24 -20.20 15.01
CA LYS A 250 20.02 -21.42 14.64
C LYS A 250 19.29 -22.34 13.65
N ASP A 251 17.95 -22.40 13.74
CA ASP A 251 17.14 -23.33 12.94
C ASP A 251 16.49 -22.66 11.72
N GLN A 252 16.76 -21.39 11.50
CA GLN A 252 16.18 -20.65 10.38
C GLN A 252 16.91 -20.92 9.08
N LYS A 253 16.13 -21.13 8.01
CA LYS A 253 16.65 -21.49 6.70
C LYS A 253 16.74 -20.27 5.80
N LYS A 254 17.93 -19.99 5.28
CA LYS A 254 18.14 -18.96 4.29
C LYS A 254 17.66 -19.43 2.92
N ILE A 255 16.84 -18.62 2.26
CA ILE A 255 16.44 -18.80 0.87
C ILE A 255 16.87 -17.60 0.03
N LYS A 256 16.76 -17.70 -1.29
CA LYS A 256 17.01 -16.58 -2.21
C LYS A 256 15.69 -15.94 -2.61
N PHE A 257 15.70 -14.62 -2.79
CA PHE A 257 14.61 -13.94 -3.49
C PHE A 257 14.53 -14.45 -4.93
N ALA A 258 13.31 -14.69 -5.42
CA ALA A 258 13.08 -14.97 -6.82
C ALA A 258 13.13 -13.66 -7.61
N ASP A 259 13.98 -13.60 -8.64
CA ASP A 259 14.06 -12.44 -9.54
C ASP A 259 12.95 -12.58 -10.61
N VAL A 260 11.89 -11.77 -10.48
CA VAL A 260 10.75 -11.80 -11.39
C VAL A 260 11.00 -10.98 -12.67
N SER A 261 11.98 -10.07 -12.66
CA SER A 261 12.33 -9.23 -13.82
C SER A 261 12.90 -10.07 -14.97
N LEU A 262 13.47 -11.23 -14.67
CA LEU A 262 14.03 -12.16 -15.66
C LEU A 262 12.97 -12.99 -16.38
N LYS A 263 11.79 -13.22 -15.76
CA LYS A 263 10.70 -13.99 -16.39
C LYS A 263 10.09 -13.29 -17.61
N GLY A 264 10.11 -11.95 -17.65
CA GLY A 264 9.62 -11.16 -18.79
C GLY A 264 10.59 -11.09 -19.97
N LYS A 265 11.88 -11.42 -19.79
CA LYS A 265 12.90 -11.38 -20.84
C LYS A 265 13.01 -12.69 -21.62
N SER A 266 12.71 -13.84 -21.03
CA SER A 266 12.80 -15.15 -21.70
C SER A 266 11.68 -15.40 -22.72
N VAL A 267 10.52 -14.75 -22.57
CA VAL A 267 9.42 -14.86 -23.54
C VAL A 267 9.63 -14.03 -24.80
N LYS A 268 10.50 -13.01 -24.78
CA LYS A 268 10.79 -12.15 -25.96
C LYS A 268 11.91 -12.65 -26.85
N SER A 269 12.67 -13.66 -26.44
CA SER A 269 13.81 -14.18 -27.23
C SER A 269 13.46 -15.37 -28.14
N GLU A 270 12.30 -16.02 -27.97
CA GLU A 270 11.89 -17.17 -28.80
C GLU A 270 11.06 -16.80 -30.04
N ASP A 271 10.58 -15.56 -30.15
CA ASP A 271 9.71 -15.15 -31.27
C ASP A 271 10.44 -14.43 -32.42
N LYS A 272 11.77 -14.52 -32.49
CA LYS A 272 12.58 -13.91 -33.57
C LYS A 272 13.26 -14.89 -34.52
N ASN A 273 12.94 -16.20 -34.45
CA ASN A 273 13.44 -17.19 -35.40
C ASN A 273 12.32 -18.15 -35.83
N LYS A 274 11.36 -17.63 -36.59
CA LYS A 274 10.56 -18.43 -37.53
C LYS A 274 10.18 -17.60 -38.73
#